data_85957f8881708d6cf0ee09f14b2630b9
#
_entry.id   85957f8881708d6cf0ee09f14b2630b9
#
_cell.length_a   1.000
_cell.length_b   1.000
_cell.length_c   1.000
_cell.angle_alpha   90.00
_cell.angle_beta   90.00
_cell.angle_gamma   90.00
#
_symmetry.space_group_name_H-M   'P 1'
#
loop_
_entity.id
_entity.type
_entity.pdbx_description
1 polymer ?
#
loop_
_entity_poly.entity_id
_entity_poly.type
_entity_poly.pdbx_seq_one_letter_code
_entity_poly.pdbx_strand_id
1 'polypeptide(L)'
;MSESPESKFMQSAQEQNKRILYPERPSEGIEDEIARLAQFESGEAKKLELTEEERTEILTLEKKAGKILEAIYRISPLSNTFYLDYFLTPEGKKDLETVLNHTIYDDFQSVDGLKRYLYSSKNLLGIDTEKRADLAGRSRNFDEDNRFQALKKTMTPDGEINVTQAPTPRRMDILFTPEKNRKKLSLLRAFKSNLKHYTDNHPGALAEKSPDFQKAFSGIVDLYISRTNDLIIDQNASLFALSEKRALLGEETLTHDEQKLFEKTSGLENPERTLARYDKFTFGASEEYDLRSGERDQISEELARFANEFETVYIKSALEKSEQIRMRGLNPEKLAEANVPIETVRAYAEEILTAYGLENQWQFVTSDAHKTLSVNVKEKTIQSSNKPQSAEKLIPITLAHEIEGHVVQAENQARIPLQLFQSLGGGRSVVFSECGAMNNQDFVSQEAFGFASPPHPHYIRAMERKLAGGDYLDCVKAFYDSSLKEVKLKRELGKLSDEAFEKECAANLKLAINRTKRLFASGASLTSETGLLTNSKDTVYLEQVKLYQELKKHNLEKYVFVRGANLKTLLFLMESGFLNPDDIQKPAFHSLKIWERIKDDYTLDT
;
A
#
# COMPACT_ATOMS: atom_id res chain seq x y z
N MET A 1 -41.82 4.64 -8.31
CA MET A 1 -40.89 4.93 -7.20
C MET A 1 -39.73 5.71 -7.79
N SER A 2 -39.57 6.98 -7.43
CA SER A 2 -38.41 7.77 -7.90
C SER A 2 -37.18 7.26 -7.17
N GLU A 3 -36.16 6.87 -7.92
CA GLU A 3 -34.85 6.55 -7.36
C GLU A 3 -34.34 7.71 -6.49
N SER A 4 -33.78 7.39 -5.34
CA SER A 4 -33.24 8.42 -4.45
C SER A 4 -32.09 9.17 -5.12
N PRO A 5 -31.84 10.44 -4.79
CA PRO A 5 -30.67 11.18 -5.30
C PRO A 5 -29.35 10.45 -5.04
N GLU A 6 -29.29 9.67 -3.97
CA GLU A 6 -28.14 8.84 -3.57
C GLU A 6 -27.93 7.66 -4.52
N SER A 7 -29.00 6.99 -4.95
CA SER A 7 -28.94 5.91 -5.93
C SER A 7 -28.44 6.43 -7.29
N LYS A 8 -28.92 7.59 -7.73
CA LYS A 8 -28.47 8.23 -8.97
C LYS A 8 -27.02 8.71 -8.88
N PHE A 9 -26.60 9.24 -7.72
CA PHE A 9 -25.23 9.66 -7.49
C PHE A 9 -24.29 8.48 -7.51
N MET A 10 -24.63 7.38 -6.81
CA MET A 10 -23.81 6.16 -6.79
C MET A 10 -23.73 5.50 -8.17
N GLN A 11 -24.80 5.49 -8.96
CA GLN A 11 -24.75 4.99 -10.34
C GLN A 11 -23.91 5.89 -11.25
N SER A 12 -24.04 7.23 -11.13
CA SER A 12 -23.23 8.19 -11.89
C SER A 12 -21.75 8.07 -11.51
N ALA A 13 -21.43 7.97 -10.23
CA ALA A 13 -20.06 7.75 -9.75
C ALA A 13 -19.49 6.40 -10.21
N GLN A 14 -20.33 5.36 -10.32
CA GLN A 14 -19.93 4.05 -10.84
C GLN A 14 -19.62 4.06 -12.34
N GLU A 15 -20.43 4.73 -13.15
CA GLU A 15 -20.19 4.82 -14.60
C GLU A 15 -19.00 5.70 -14.95
N GLN A 16 -18.80 6.81 -14.19
CA GLN A 16 -17.65 7.68 -14.38
C GLN A 16 -16.35 7.06 -13.89
N ASN A 17 -16.37 6.27 -12.80
CA ASN A 17 -15.23 5.51 -12.29
C ASN A 17 -14.67 4.52 -13.33
N LYS A 18 -15.51 3.95 -14.21
CA LYS A 18 -15.04 3.08 -15.30
C LYS A 18 -14.04 3.78 -16.23
N ARG A 19 -14.16 5.11 -16.38
CA ARG A 19 -13.28 5.91 -17.26
C ARG A 19 -12.04 6.46 -16.57
N ILE A 20 -12.14 6.77 -15.28
CA ILE A 20 -11.12 7.55 -14.54
C ILE A 20 -9.88 6.73 -14.21
N LEU A 21 -10.05 5.51 -13.71
CA LEU A 21 -8.93 4.66 -13.29
C LEU A 21 -8.34 3.83 -14.44
N TYR A 22 -9.08 3.71 -15.55
CA TYR A 22 -8.69 2.93 -16.72
C TYR A 22 -9.21 3.62 -18.01
N PRO A 23 -8.68 4.80 -18.38
CA PRO A 23 -9.27 5.65 -19.41
C PRO A 23 -9.40 5.02 -20.79
N GLU A 24 -8.64 4.00 -21.13
CA GLU A 24 -8.67 3.38 -22.46
C GLU A 24 -8.55 1.85 -22.45
N ARG A 25 -8.67 1.20 -21.32
CA ARG A 25 -8.98 -0.21 -21.38
C ARG A 25 -10.47 -0.36 -21.57
N PRO A 26 -10.86 -1.13 -22.55
CA PRO A 26 -12.22 -1.65 -22.56
C PRO A 26 -12.47 -2.25 -21.18
N SER A 27 -13.58 -1.90 -20.58
CA SER A 27 -14.14 -2.61 -19.43
C SER A 27 -14.22 -4.12 -19.64
N GLU A 28 -14.12 -4.54 -20.89
CA GLU A 28 -14.09 -5.90 -21.41
C GLU A 28 -13.14 -6.84 -20.66
N GLY A 29 -11.92 -6.40 -20.29
CA GLY A 29 -10.96 -7.32 -19.68
C GLY A 29 -11.34 -7.76 -18.25
N ILE A 30 -11.81 -6.86 -17.40
CA ILE A 30 -12.22 -7.20 -16.02
C ILE A 30 -13.57 -7.90 -16.03
N GLU A 31 -14.50 -7.45 -16.83
CA GLU A 31 -15.83 -8.08 -16.99
C GLU A 31 -15.71 -9.50 -17.53
N ASP A 32 -14.84 -9.73 -18.51
CA ASP A 32 -14.54 -11.06 -19.04
C ASP A 32 -13.87 -11.98 -17.98
N GLU A 33 -12.92 -11.45 -17.22
CA GLU A 33 -12.27 -12.21 -16.15
C GLU A 33 -13.28 -12.56 -15.05
N ILE A 34 -14.16 -11.64 -14.68
CA ILE A 34 -15.24 -11.89 -13.70
C ILE A 34 -16.26 -12.89 -14.25
N ALA A 35 -16.66 -12.78 -15.53
CA ALA A 35 -17.57 -13.72 -16.16
C ALA A 35 -16.97 -15.14 -16.20
N ARG A 36 -15.69 -15.29 -16.53
CA ARG A 36 -14.99 -16.58 -16.47
C ARG A 36 -14.90 -17.12 -15.05
N LEU A 37 -14.66 -16.26 -14.05
CA LEU A 37 -14.64 -16.65 -12.64
C LEU A 37 -16.03 -17.16 -12.20
N ALA A 38 -17.12 -16.52 -12.67
CA ALA A 38 -18.48 -16.97 -12.43
C ALA A 38 -18.76 -18.34 -13.07
N GLN A 39 -18.22 -18.61 -14.26
CA GLN A 39 -18.32 -19.93 -14.89
C GLN A 39 -17.60 -21.02 -14.09
N PHE A 40 -16.49 -20.71 -13.43
CA PHE A 40 -15.83 -21.65 -12.52
C PHE A 40 -16.66 -21.91 -11.27
N GLU A 41 -17.28 -20.87 -10.72
CA GLU A 41 -18.14 -21.00 -9.54
C GLU A 41 -19.40 -21.82 -9.83
N SER A 42 -19.99 -21.66 -11.02
CA SER A 42 -21.15 -22.46 -11.46
C SER A 42 -20.81 -23.88 -11.92
N GLY A 43 -19.52 -24.22 -12.02
CA GLY A 43 -19.06 -25.50 -12.54
C GLY A 43 -19.15 -25.66 -14.07
N GLU A 44 -19.42 -24.59 -14.80
CA GLU A 44 -19.51 -24.58 -16.27
C GLU A 44 -18.13 -24.50 -16.94
N ALA A 45 -17.15 -23.90 -16.26
CA ALA A 45 -15.80 -23.80 -16.80
C ALA A 45 -15.02 -25.11 -16.64
N LYS A 46 -14.34 -25.49 -17.71
CA LYS A 46 -13.52 -26.70 -17.72
C LYS A 46 -12.19 -26.47 -16.99
N LYS A 47 -11.89 -27.32 -16.01
CA LYS A 47 -10.56 -27.41 -15.39
C LYS A 47 -9.60 -28.19 -16.30
N LEU A 48 -8.31 -27.91 -16.20
CA LEU A 48 -7.29 -28.71 -16.86
C LEU A 48 -7.28 -30.12 -16.28
N GLU A 49 -7.22 -31.10 -17.14
CA GLU A 49 -7.22 -32.51 -16.76
C GLU A 49 -5.77 -33.00 -16.59
N LEU A 50 -5.14 -32.57 -15.48
CA LEU A 50 -3.78 -33.01 -15.11
C LEU A 50 -3.85 -34.37 -14.38
N THR A 51 -3.04 -35.34 -14.81
CA THR A 51 -2.81 -36.53 -14.02
C THR A 51 -2.05 -36.17 -12.73
N GLU A 52 -2.13 -37.04 -11.73
CA GLU A 52 -1.37 -36.85 -10.47
C GLU A 52 0.15 -36.84 -10.71
N GLU A 53 0.64 -37.58 -11.69
CA GLU A 53 2.04 -37.56 -12.08
C GLU A 53 2.44 -36.21 -12.70
N GLU A 54 1.66 -35.69 -13.65
CA GLU A 54 1.85 -34.38 -14.28
C GLU A 54 1.78 -33.25 -13.25
N ARG A 55 0.81 -33.30 -12.35
CA ARG A 55 0.65 -32.34 -11.26
C ARG A 55 1.87 -32.35 -10.33
N THR A 56 2.34 -33.53 -9.95
CA THR A 56 3.52 -33.69 -9.09
C THR A 56 4.79 -33.18 -9.77
N GLU A 57 4.93 -33.42 -11.08
CA GLU A 57 6.05 -32.91 -11.88
C GLU A 57 6.05 -31.38 -11.91
N ILE A 58 4.91 -30.75 -12.23
CA ILE A 58 4.75 -29.28 -12.23
C ILE A 58 5.11 -28.69 -10.86
N LEU A 59 4.55 -29.23 -9.78
CA LEU A 59 4.83 -28.72 -8.43
C LEU A 59 6.30 -28.92 -8.04
N THR A 60 6.94 -29.98 -8.51
CA THR A 60 8.37 -30.23 -8.25
C THR A 60 9.25 -29.19 -8.97
N LEU A 61 8.95 -28.88 -10.22
CA LEU A 61 9.66 -27.86 -11.00
C LEU A 61 9.42 -26.47 -10.44
N GLU A 62 8.17 -26.16 -10.12
CA GLU A 62 7.77 -24.91 -9.50
C GLU A 62 8.48 -24.68 -8.16
N LYS A 63 8.52 -25.67 -7.30
CA LYS A 63 9.21 -25.60 -6.00
C LYS A 63 10.71 -25.28 -6.15
N LYS A 64 11.37 -25.84 -7.18
CA LYS A 64 12.77 -25.52 -7.46
C LYS A 64 12.92 -24.05 -7.90
N ALA A 65 12.08 -23.61 -8.84
CA ALA A 65 12.07 -22.22 -9.30
C ALA A 65 11.76 -21.25 -8.15
N GLY A 66 10.78 -21.56 -7.32
CA GLY A 66 10.38 -20.77 -6.17
C GLY A 66 11.50 -20.59 -5.15
N LYS A 67 12.21 -21.65 -4.81
CA LYS A 67 13.37 -21.59 -3.90
C LYS A 67 14.50 -20.71 -4.46
N ILE A 68 14.77 -20.77 -5.76
CA ILE A 68 15.77 -19.94 -6.40
C ILE A 68 15.35 -18.47 -6.32
N LEU A 69 14.12 -18.14 -6.71
CA LEU A 69 13.62 -16.77 -6.68
C LEU A 69 13.57 -16.23 -5.24
N GLU A 70 13.16 -17.05 -4.28
CA GLU A 70 13.19 -16.68 -2.86
C GLU A 70 14.60 -16.40 -2.35
N ALA A 71 15.58 -17.22 -2.72
CA ALA A 71 16.99 -16.98 -2.36
C ALA A 71 17.50 -15.66 -2.94
N ILE A 72 17.14 -15.34 -4.18
CA ILE A 72 17.47 -14.05 -4.80
C ILE A 72 16.75 -12.90 -4.07
N TYR A 73 15.47 -13.07 -3.75
CA TYR A 73 14.68 -12.07 -3.03
C TYR A 73 15.27 -11.72 -1.66
N ARG A 74 15.79 -12.71 -0.94
CA ARG A 74 16.44 -12.54 0.37
C ARG A 74 17.74 -11.73 0.33
N ILE A 75 18.34 -11.51 -0.84
CA ILE A 75 19.45 -10.57 -0.99
C ILE A 75 18.89 -9.18 -0.74
N SER A 76 19.07 -8.66 0.47
CA SER A 76 18.55 -7.35 0.86
C SER A 76 19.65 -6.30 0.78
N PRO A 77 19.55 -5.31 -0.11
CA PRO A 77 20.33 -4.09 0.01
C PRO A 77 19.79 -3.30 1.20
N LEU A 78 20.67 -2.96 2.13
CA LEU A 78 20.29 -2.10 3.26
C LEU A 78 20.05 -0.69 2.74
N SER A 79 18.91 -0.10 3.06
CA SER A 79 18.59 1.28 2.72
C SER A 79 17.94 2.00 3.91
N ASN A 80 18.30 3.28 4.08
CA ASN A 80 17.65 4.14 5.07
C ASN A 80 17.41 5.53 4.45
N THR A 81 16.33 6.16 4.87
CA THR A 81 16.00 7.54 4.52
C THR A 81 16.34 8.44 5.70
N PHE A 82 17.17 9.44 5.47
CA PHE A 82 17.54 10.45 6.45
C PHE A 82 17.00 11.82 6.07
N TYR A 83 16.67 12.63 7.06
CA TYR A 83 16.28 14.03 6.92
C TYR A 83 17.40 14.90 7.49
N LEU A 84 18.10 15.61 6.60
CA LEU A 84 19.40 16.20 6.88
C LEU A 84 19.35 17.32 7.93
N ASP A 85 18.24 18.07 7.98
CA ASP A 85 18.10 19.21 8.91
C ASP A 85 18.24 18.79 10.37
N TYR A 86 17.87 17.55 10.72
CA TYR A 86 18.10 17.01 12.05
C TYR A 86 19.57 16.98 12.44
N PHE A 87 20.44 16.51 11.55
CA PHE A 87 21.86 16.37 11.81
C PHE A 87 22.64 17.68 11.82
N LEU A 88 22.01 18.77 11.43
CA LEU A 88 22.56 20.13 11.60
C LEU A 88 22.27 20.69 13.00
N THR A 89 21.41 20.03 13.80
CA THR A 89 21.18 20.40 15.18
C THR A 89 22.25 19.81 16.12
N PRO A 90 22.51 20.41 17.29
CA PRO A 90 23.41 19.83 18.29
C PRO A 90 23.03 18.41 18.72
N GLU A 91 21.73 18.14 18.86
CA GLU A 91 21.19 16.83 19.24
C GLU A 91 21.42 15.79 18.13
N GLY A 92 21.06 16.11 16.89
CA GLY A 92 21.25 15.20 15.75
C GLY A 92 22.70 14.93 15.46
N LYS A 93 23.58 15.93 15.65
CA LYS A 93 25.03 15.76 15.55
C LYS A 93 25.54 14.78 16.61
N LYS A 94 25.13 14.95 17.88
CA LYS A 94 25.48 14.06 18.98
C LYS A 94 24.96 12.63 18.76
N ASP A 95 23.74 12.48 18.25
CA ASP A 95 23.17 11.16 17.93
C ASP A 95 23.98 10.47 16.80
N LEU A 96 24.36 11.21 15.77
CA LEU A 96 25.17 10.69 14.69
C LEU A 96 26.57 10.28 15.19
N GLU A 97 27.22 11.10 16.03
CA GLU A 97 28.50 10.79 16.68
C GLU A 97 28.43 9.53 17.54
N THR A 98 27.33 9.40 18.32
CA THR A 98 27.09 8.22 19.16
C THR A 98 26.95 6.94 18.35
N VAL A 99 26.23 7.02 17.22
CA VAL A 99 26.02 5.88 16.32
C VAL A 99 27.33 5.51 15.59
N LEU A 100 28.13 6.52 15.22
CA LEU A 100 29.42 6.33 14.53
C LEU A 100 30.55 5.95 15.48
N ASN A 101 30.38 6.18 16.79
CA ASN A 101 31.39 5.99 17.82
C ASN A 101 32.69 6.80 17.59
N HIS A 102 32.55 7.97 16.98
CA HIS A 102 33.64 8.95 16.83
C HIS A 102 33.07 10.36 16.67
N THR A 103 33.89 11.36 17.02
CA THR A 103 33.52 12.77 16.89
C THR A 103 33.45 13.17 15.43
N ILE A 104 32.38 13.85 15.05
CA ILE A 104 32.22 14.41 13.71
C ILE A 104 32.86 15.80 13.74
N TYR A 105 33.92 15.99 12.95
CA TYR A 105 34.59 17.27 12.84
C TYR A 105 33.70 18.32 12.15
N ASP A 106 34.05 19.59 12.29
CA ASP A 106 33.28 20.77 11.88
C ASP A 106 32.90 20.87 10.38
N ASP A 107 33.33 19.91 9.55
CA ASP A 107 33.00 19.82 8.12
C ASP A 107 31.49 19.69 7.81
N PHE A 108 30.66 19.44 8.84
CA PHE A 108 29.21 19.29 8.71
C PHE A 108 28.39 20.54 8.99
N GLN A 109 28.97 21.70 8.91
CA GLN A 109 28.19 22.95 9.03
C GLN A 109 27.28 23.22 7.83
N SER A 110 27.45 22.46 6.74
CA SER A 110 26.62 22.60 5.54
C SER A 110 25.91 21.28 5.17
N VAL A 111 24.73 21.41 4.56
CA VAL A 111 23.96 20.27 4.02
C VAL A 111 24.79 19.45 3.05
N ASP A 112 25.59 20.10 2.21
CA ASP A 112 26.40 19.43 1.18
C ASP A 112 27.63 18.72 1.78
N GLY A 113 28.20 19.26 2.83
CA GLY A 113 29.22 18.54 3.63
C GLY A 113 28.65 17.27 4.26
N LEU A 114 27.47 17.39 4.88
CA LEU A 114 26.77 16.26 5.47
C LEU A 114 26.37 15.22 4.42
N LYS A 115 25.85 15.62 3.24
CA LYS A 115 25.57 14.72 2.13
C LYS A 115 26.80 13.95 1.70
N ARG A 116 27.90 14.62 1.42
CA ARG A 116 29.18 13.99 1.02
C ARG A 116 29.65 12.97 2.06
N TYR A 117 29.56 13.33 3.34
CA TYR A 117 29.94 12.42 4.42
C TYR A 117 29.04 11.18 4.49
N LEU A 118 27.74 11.34 4.49
CA LEU A 118 26.79 10.24 4.55
C LEU A 118 26.88 9.33 3.31
N TYR A 119 27.23 9.88 2.14
CA TYR A 119 27.47 9.09 0.93
C TYR A 119 28.83 8.40 0.90
N SER A 120 29.86 8.97 1.46
CA SER A 120 31.18 8.32 1.57
C SER A 120 31.21 7.09 2.47
N SER A 121 30.17 6.84 3.10
CA SER A 121 29.50 5.79 3.89
C SER A 121 30.26 4.53 4.31
N LYS A 122 31.55 4.42 4.15
CA LYS A 122 32.35 3.39 4.85
C LYS A 122 32.11 3.45 6.37
N ASN A 123 31.84 4.66 6.87
CA ASN A 123 31.57 4.94 8.28
C ASN A 123 30.22 4.39 8.74
N LEU A 124 29.19 4.42 7.88
CA LEU A 124 27.83 3.95 8.23
C LEU A 124 27.64 2.44 8.00
N LEU A 125 28.49 1.81 7.17
CA LEU A 125 28.42 0.37 6.88
C LEU A 125 28.69 -0.53 8.09
N GLY A 126 29.54 -0.07 8.99
CA GLY A 126 29.88 -0.80 10.24
C GLY A 126 28.81 -0.69 11.33
N ILE A 127 27.78 0.13 11.12
CA ILE A 127 26.75 0.37 12.12
C ILE A 127 25.67 -0.70 12.01
N ASP A 128 25.19 -1.14 13.16
CA ASP A 128 24.05 -2.02 13.28
C ASP A 128 22.80 -1.47 12.56
N THR A 129 22.07 -2.35 11.90
CA THR A 129 20.89 -1.99 11.09
C THR A 129 19.80 -1.33 11.93
N GLU A 130 19.63 -1.79 13.17
CA GLU A 130 18.64 -1.26 14.10
C GLU A 130 18.98 0.17 14.51
N LYS A 131 20.23 0.43 14.88
CA LYS A 131 20.71 1.78 15.21
C LYS A 131 20.55 2.76 14.05
N ARG A 132 20.81 2.30 12.82
CA ARG A 132 20.60 3.14 11.62
C ARG A 132 19.13 3.44 11.38
N ALA A 133 18.28 2.44 11.60
CA ALA A 133 16.83 2.61 11.44
C ALA A 133 16.27 3.56 12.51
N ASP A 134 16.75 3.47 13.76
CA ASP A 134 16.40 4.39 14.84
C ASP A 134 16.83 5.83 14.50
N LEU A 135 18.07 6.03 14.07
CA LEU A 135 18.60 7.33 13.67
C LEU A 135 17.78 7.94 12.51
N ALA A 136 17.45 7.13 11.50
CA ALA A 136 16.57 7.55 10.41
C ALA A 136 15.18 7.91 10.90
N GLY A 137 14.64 7.16 11.86
CA GLY A 137 13.36 7.43 12.51
C GLY A 137 13.35 8.76 13.26
N ARG A 138 14.40 9.05 14.05
CA ARG A 138 14.55 10.33 14.77
C ARG A 138 14.63 11.51 13.80
N SER A 139 15.45 11.41 12.76
CA SER A 139 15.56 12.46 11.74
C SER A 139 14.22 12.75 11.04
N ARG A 140 13.44 11.71 10.77
CA ARG A 140 12.09 11.84 10.20
C ARG A 140 11.12 12.52 11.16
N ASN A 141 11.10 12.10 12.42
CA ASN A 141 10.20 12.69 13.42
C ASN A 141 10.49 14.19 13.61
N PHE A 142 11.78 14.54 13.71
CA PHE A 142 12.22 15.93 13.80
C PHE A 142 11.76 16.76 12.59
N ASP A 143 11.92 16.25 11.38
CA ASP A 143 11.48 16.92 10.16
C ASP A 143 9.95 17.11 10.13
N GLU A 144 9.19 16.10 10.55
CA GLU A 144 7.73 16.17 10.64
C GLU A 144 7.27 17.23 11.64
N ASP A 145 7.88 17.24 12.82
CA ASP A 145 7.52 18.19 13.89
C ASP A 145 7.91 19.62 13.51
N ASN A 146 9.11 19.85 12.94
CA ASN A 146 9.53 21.16 12.47
C ASN A 146 8.60 21.73 11.41
N ARG A 147 8.21 20.90 10.47
CA ARG A 147 7.31 21.27 9.38
C ARG A 147 5.92 21.59 9.89
N PHE A 148 5.43 20.74 10.78
CA PHE A 148 4.16 20.96 11.46
C PHE A 148 4.17 22.31 12.20
N GLN A 149 5.20 22.59 12.99
CA GLN A 149 5.31 23.85 13.72
C GLN A 149 5.43 25.05 12.78
N ALA A 150 6.20 24.94 11.71
CA ALA A 150 6.34 26.01 10.72
C ALA A 150 5.00 26.33 10.04
N LEU A 151 4.29 25.31 9.55
CA LEU A 151 2.99 25.50 8.89
C LEU A 151 1.90 25.91 9.88
N LYS A 152 1.89 25.37 11.10
CA LYS A 152 0.93 25.77 12.14
C LYS A 152 1.04 27.26 12.48
N LYS A 153 2.25 27.84 12.49
CA LYS A 153 2.44 29.29 12.70
C LYS A 153 1.81 30.17 11.61
N THR A 154 1.61 29.63 10.42
CA THR A 154 0.98 30.34 9.31
C THR A 154 -0.54 30.17 9.28
N MET A 155 -1.08 29.30 10.15
CA MET A 155 -2.51 28.99 10.16
C MET A 155 -3.33 30.20 10.58
N THR A 156 -4.29 30.53 9.74
CA THR A 156 -5.26 31.61 10.02
C THR A 156 -6.37 31.14 10.97
N PRO A 157 -7.18 32.04 11.54
CA PRO A 157 -8.35 31.68 12.32
C PRO A 157 -9.38 30.80 11.56
N ASP A 158 -9.37 30.86 10.21
CA ASP A 158 -10.19 30.02 9.34
C ASP A 158 -9.50 28.71 8.95
N GLY A 159 -8.37 28.39 9.57
CA GLY A 159 -7.63 27.16 9.37
C GLY A 159 -6.75 27.12 8.11
N GLU A 160 -6.65 28.19 7.33
CA GLU A 160 -5.82 28.22 6.12
C GLU A 160 -4.33 28.28 6.45
N ILE A 161 -3.50 27.61 5.64
CA ILE A 161 -2.04 27.58 5.82
C ILE A 161 -1.31 28.19 4.62
N ASN A 162 -0.14 28.79 4.89
CA ASN A 162 0.77 29.28 3.86
C ASN A 162 2.02 28.39 3.76
N VAL A 163 2.06 27.54 2.75
CA VAL A 163 3.15 26.58 2.54
C VAL A 163 4.46 27.23 2.08
N THR A 164 4.43 28.45 1.52
CA THR A 164 5.64 29.12 1.03
C THR A 164 6.60 29.51 2.16
N GLN A 165 6.12 29.55 3.40
CA GLN A 165 6.93 29.87 4.58
C GLN A 165 7.55 28.62 5.23
N ALA A 166 7.15 27.43 4.81
CA ALA A 166 7.73 26.20 5.35
C ALA A 166 9.02 25.83 4.62
N PRO A 167 10.04 25.33 5.33
CA PRO A 167 11.25 24.86 4.68
C PRO A 167 10.97 23.62 3.85
N THR A 168 11.52 23.55 2.64
CA THR A 168 11.47 22.34 1.81
C THR A 168 12.23 21.20 2.51
N PRO A 169 11.68 19.98 2.58
CA PRO A 169 12.38 18.86 3.22
C PRO A 169 13.69 18.53 2.49
N ARG A 170 14.77 18.43 3.25
CA ARG A 170 16.07 17.98 2.75
C ARG A 170 16.23 16.49 3.07
N ARG A 171 15.67 15.67 2.22
CA ARG A 171 15.68 14.22 2.38
C ARG A 171 16.83 13.59 1.59
N MET A 172 17.37 12.51 2.15
CA MET A 172 18.41 11.72 1.52
C MET A 172 18.13 10.22 1.77
N ASP A 173 18.05 9.44 0.70
CA ASP A 173 17.97 7.99 0.78
C ASP A 173 19.36 7.42 0.49
N ILE A 174 19.82 6.55 1.37
CA ILE A 174 21.14 5.93 1.24
C ILE A 174 20.98 4.44 1.05
N LEU A 175 21.52 3.92 -0.03
CA LEU A 175 21.66 2.49 -0.28
C LEU A 175 23.06 2.06 0.18
N PHE A 176 23.12 1.37 1.31
CA PHE A 176 24.40 1.00 1.93
C PHE A 176 25.12 -0.16 1.24
N THR A 177 24.42 -0.97 0.47
CA THR A 177 24.97 -2.12 -0.22
C THR A 177 24.58 -2.14 -1.70
N PRO A 178 25.02 -1.12 -2.50
CA PRO A 178 24.71 -1.05 -3.93
C PRO A 178 25.17 -2.29 -4.71
N GLU A 179 26.27 -2.92 -4.30
CA GLU A 179 26.77 -4.17 -4.89
C GLU A 179 25.78 -5.32 -4.69
N LYS A 180 25.13 -5.41 -3.52
CA LYS A 180 24.09 -6.42 -3.28
C LYS A 180 22.86 -6.15 -4.15
N ASN A 181 22.50 -4.87 -4.34
CA ASN A 181 21.41 -4.50 -5.23
C ASN A 181 21.72 -4.89 -6.68
N ARG A 182 22.91 -4.54 -7.19
CA ARG A 182 23.36 -4.92 -8.54
C ARG A 182 23.42 -6.44 -8.72
N LYS A 183 23.95 -7.16 -7.72
CA LYS A 183 23.98 -8.63 -7.73
C LYS A 183 22.57 -9.20 -7.78
N LYS A 184 21.65 -8.70 -6.95
CA LYS A 184 20.25 -9.11 -6.96
C LYS A 184 19.61 -8.88 -8.32
N LEU A 185 19.79 -7.70 -8.89
CA LEU A 185 19.26 -7.33 -10.20
C LEU A 185 19.81 -8.23 -11.32
N SER A 186 21.11 -8.50 -11.32
CA SER A 186 21.74 -9.42 -12.27
C SER A 186 21.17 -10.84 -12.16
N LEU A 187 21.00 -11.35 -10.95
CA LEU A 187 20.42 -12.67 -10.72
C LEU A 187 18.93 -12.75 -11.12
N LEU A 188 18.13 -11.70 -10.88
CA LEU A 188 16.75 -11.63 -11.33
C LEU A 188 16.65 -11.67 -12.87
N ARG A 189 17.52 -10.92 -13.55
CA ARG A 189 17.58 -10.92 -15.02
C ARG A 189 17.98 -12.28 -15.57
N ALA A 190 19.02 -12.90 -14.98
CA ALA A 190 19.45 -14.24 -15.35
C ALA A 190 18.33 -15.27 -15.12
N PHE A 191 17.67 -15.21 -13.98
CA PHE A 191 16.54 -16.10 -13.66
C PHE A 191 15.43 -15.97 -14.70
N LYS A 192 15.01 -14.73 -15.02
CA LYS A 192 14.00 -14.48 -16.06
C LYS A 192 14.41 -15.00 -17.43
N SER A 193 15.68 -14.76 -17.83
CA SER A 193 16.22 -15.25 -19.10
C SER A 193 16.21 -16.77 -19.15
N ASN A 194 16.61 -17.42 -18.07
CA ASN A 194 16.62 -18.89 -17.99
C ASN A 194 15.22 -19.49 -18.05
N LEU A 195 14.19 -18.85 -17.44
CA LEU A 195 12.81 -19.28 -17.57
C LEU A 195 12.33 -19.23 -19.02
N LYS A 196 12.60 -18.11 -19.72
CA LYS A 196 12.27 -17.99 -21.15
C LYS A 196 13.02 -19.01 -22.00
N HIS A 197 14.33 -19.14 -21.77
CA HIS A 197 15.15 -20.08 -22.51
C HIS A 197 14.69 -21.54 -22.31
N TYR A 198 14.24 -21.90 -21.11
CA TYR A 198 13.71 -23.23 -20.82
C TYR A 198 12.45 -23.52 -21.66
N THR A 199 11.53 -22.57 -21.77
CA THR A 199 10.33 -22.73 -22.60
C THR A 199 10.64 -22.75 -24.09
N ASP A 200 11.59 -21.91 -24.55
CA ASP A 200 11.90 -21.76 -25.96
C ASP A 200 12.73 -22.92 -26.53
N ASN A 201 13.60 -23.54 -25.72
CA ASN A 201 14.57 -24.55 -26.19
C ASN A 201 14.26 -26.00 -25.79
N HIS A 202 13.16 -26.25 -25.09
CA HIS A 202 12.68 -27.59 -24.80
C HIS A 202 11.30 -27.88 -25.40
N PRO A 203 11.00 -27.41 -26.64
CA PRO A 203 9.71 -27.68 -27.25
C PRO A 203 9.45 -29.18 -27.44
N GLY A 204 10.50 -29.98 -27.66
CA GLY A 204 10.39 -31.43 -27.78
C GLY A 204 9.96 -32.12 -26.49
N ALA A 205 10.59 -31.78 -25.37
CA ALA A 205 10.23 -32.37 -24.08
C ALA A 205 8.82 -31.95 -23.61
N LEU A 206 8.39 -30.73 -23.93
CA LEU A 206 7.04 -30.26 -23.64
C LEU A 206 6.02 -30.81 -24.65
N ALA A 207 6.41 -31.00 -25.91
CA ALA A 207 5.51 -31.53 -26.95
C ALA A 207 5.09 -32.99 -26.71
N GLU A 208 5.87 -33.73 -25.92
CA GLU A 208 5.51 -35.10 -25.50
C GLU A 208 4.49 -35.15 -24.34
N LYS A 209 4.25 -33.99 -23.68
CA LYS A 209 3.30 -33.83 -22.57
C LYS A 209 1.89 -33.51 -23.08
N SER A 210 0.90 -33.77 -22.23
CA SER A 210 -0.50 -33.40 -22.57
C SER A 210 -0.65 -31.90 -22.83
N PRO A 211 -1.61 -31.47 -23.65
CA PRO A 211 -1.92 -30.04 -23.85
C PRO A 211 -2.23 -29.33 -22.55
N ASP A 212 -2.88 -29.99 -21.61
CA ASP A 212 -3.24 -29.43 -20.31
C ASP A 212 -2.00 -29.23 -19.41
N PHE A 213 -1.04 -30.17 -19.47
CA PHE A 213 0.27 -29.97 -18.82
C PHE A 213 0.99 -28.76 -19.40
N GLN A 214 1.06 -28.65 -20.73
CA GLN A 214 1.73 -27.54 -21.40
C GLN A 214 1.12 -26.20 -21.00
N LYS A 215 -0.22 -26.13 -20.96
CA LYS A 215 -0.95 -24.92 -20.56
C LYS A 215 -0.69 -24.56 -19.07
N ALA A 216 -0.75 -25.52 -18.16
CA ALA A 216 -0.48 -25.30 -16.74
C ALA A 216 0.97 -24.88 -16.51
N PHE A 217 1.92 -25.54 -17.16
CA PHE A 217 3.34 -25.21 -17.07
C PHE A 217 3.64 -23.82 -17.60
N SER A 218 3.10 -23.45 -18.77
CA SER A 218 3.23 -22.10 -19.34
C SER A 218 2.69 -21.04 -18.37
N GLY A 219 1.52 -21.26 -17.78
CA GLY A 219 0.94 -20.34 -16.80
C GLY A 219 1.81 -20.16 -15.55
N ILE A 220 2.46 -21.22 -15.06
CA ILE A 220 3.46 -21.13 -13.97
C ILE A 220 4.63 -20.26 -14.40
N VAL A 221 5.18 -20.48 -15.60
CA VAL A 221 6.31 -19.69 -16.11
C VAL A 221 5.94 -18.22 -16.21
N ASP A 222 4.74 -17.90 -16.71
CA ASP A 222 4.24 -16.54 -16.83
C ASP A 222 4.09 -15.86 -15.46
N LEU A 223 3.59 -16.58 -14.45
CA LEU A 223 3.55 -16.06 -13.07
C LEU A 223 4.95 -15.71 -12.55
N TYR A 224 5.94 -16.58 -12.78
CA TYR A 224 7.30 -16.32 -12.35
C TYR A 224 7.96 -15.17 -13.12
N ILE A 225 7.71 -15.05 -14.42
CA ILE A 225 8.20 -13.94 -15.23
C ILE A 225 7.59 -12.63 -14.75
N SER A 226 6.28 -12.59 -14.53
CA SER A 226 5.57 -11.42 -14.02
C SER A 226 6.14 -11.00 -12.65
N ARG A 227 6.24 -11.94 -11.71
CA ARG A 227 6.79 -11.64 -10.38
C ARG A 227 8.25 -11.18 -10.41
N THR A 228 9.06 -11.79 -11.28
CA THR A 228 10.46 -11.39 -11.46
C THR A 228 10.58 -9.99 -12.05
N ASN A 229 9.69 -9.62 -12.97
CA ASN A 229 9.62 -8.25 -13.51
C ASN A 229 9.33 -7.24 -12.41
N ASP A 230 8.36 -7.52 -11.52
CA ASP A 230 8.06 -6.66 -10.37
C ASP A 230 9.32 -6.41 -9.53
N LEU A 231 10.04 -7.47 -9.20
CA LEU A 231 11.26 -7.37 -8.41
C LEU A 231 12.39 -6.62 -9.12
N ILE A 232 12.53 -6.79 -10.45
CA ILE A 232 13.51 -6.07 -11.26
C ILE A 232 13.24 -4.57 -11.21
N ILE A 233 11.98 -4.16 -11.31
CA ILE A 233 11.61 -2.75 -11.29
C ILE A 233 11.84 -2.12 -9.93
N ASP A 234 11.46 -2.81 -8.84
CA ASP A 234 11.75 -2.33 -7.49
C ASP A 234 13.26 -2.10 -7.26
N GLN A 235 14.10 -2.99 -7.79
CA GLN A 235 15.54 -2.85 -7.66
C GLN A 235 16.10 -1.73 -8.56
N ASN A 236 15.56 -1.57 -9.77
CA ASN A 236 15.94 -0.46 -10.66
C ASN A 236 15.55 0.89 -10.06
N ALA A 237 14.34 1.03 -9.50
CA ALA A 237 13.90 2.26 -8.84
C ALA A 237 14.83 2.63 -7.67
N SER A 238 15.28 1.64 -6.89
CA SER A 238 16.22 1.86 -5.79
C SER A 238 17.60 2.32 -6.27
N LEU A 239 18.11 1.76 -7.36
CA LEU A 239 19.40 2.19 -7.96
C LEU A 239 19.31 3.57 -8.58
N PHE A 240 18.19 3.87 -9.25
CA PHE A 240 17.96 5.19 -9.85
C PHE A 240 17.92 6.29 -8.79
N ALA A 241 17.16 6.09 -7.73
CA ALA A 241 17.10 7.03 -6.62
C ALA A 241 18.51 7.33 -6.04
N LEU A 242 19.39 6.34 -6.05
CA LEU A 242 20.76 6.50 -5.63
C LEU A 242 21.59 7.29 -6.66
N SER A 243 21.44 7.00 -7.96
CA SER A 243 22.22 7.63 -9.02
C SER A 243 21.92 9.12 -9.18
N GLU A 244 20.65 9.53 -9.15
CA GLU A 244 20.28 10.95 -9.18
C GLU A 244 20.93 11.74 -8.05
N LYS A 245 20.98 11.14 -6.86
CA LYS A 245 21.53 11.80 -5.68
C LYS A 245 23.04 11.91 -5.71
N ARG A 246 23.74 10.95 -6.29
CA ARG A 246 25.18 10.99 -6.47
C ARG A 246 25.61 11.91 -7.63
N ALA A 247 24.82 11.99 -8.69
CA ALA A 247 25.04 12.96 -9.76
C ALA A 247 25.04 14.41 -9.23
N LEU A 248 24.18 14.71 -8.24
CA LEU A 248 24.18 16.00 -7.53
C LEU A 248 25.49 16.27 -6.75
N LEU A 249 26.30 15.23 -6.49
CA LEU A 249 27.58 15.33 -5.81
C LEU A 249 28.78 15.30 -6.78
N GLY A 250 28.52 15.25 -8.10
CA GLY A 250 29.55 15.17 -9.13
C GLY A 250 30.22 13.80 -9.23
N GLU A 251 29.61 12.75 -8.68
CA GLU A 251 30.13 11.38 -8.76
C GLU A 251 29.40 10.60 -9.88
N GLU A 252 30.15 10.00 -10.81
CA GLU A 252 29.61 9.01 -11.74
C GLU A 252 29.22 7.74 -10.98
N THR A 253 27.93 7.39 -11.03
CA THR A 253 27.39 6.37 -10.15
C THR A 253 26.79 5.19 -10.84
N LEU A 254 26.41 5.35 -12.10
CA LEU A 254 26.05 4.27 -13.00
C LEU A 254 27.05 4.24 -14.15
N THR A 255 27.46 3.05 -14.55
CA THR A 255 28.14 2.89 -15.81
C THR A 255 27.19 3.27 -16.96
N HIS A 256 27.74 3.68 -18.10
CA HIS A 256 26.93 4.02 -19.28
C HIS A 256 25.95 2.89 -19.67
N ASP A 257 26.39 1.63 -19.52
CA ASP A 257 25.54 0.46 -19.80
C ASP A 257 24.44 0.25 -18.75
N GLU A 258 24.72 0.51 -17.48
CA GLU A 258 23.71 0.49 -16.41
C GLU A 258 22.69 1.61 -16.61
N GLN A 259 23.11 2.79 -17.01
CA GLN A 259 22.24 3.91 -17.32
C GLN A 259 21.36 3.63 -18.53
N LYS A 260 21.91 3.19 -19.67
CA LYS A 260 21.13 2.76 -20.84
C LYS A 260 20.14 1.64 -20.52
N LEU A 261 20.59 0.66 -19.73
CA LEU A 261 19.74 -0.45 -19.35
C LEU A 261 18.62 0.00 -18.40
N PHE A 262 18.93 0.92 -17.50
CA PHE A 262 17.96 1.55 -16.63
C PHE A 262 16.95 2.39 -17.44
N GLU A 263 17.41 3.26 -18.32
CA GLU A 263 16.60 4.05 -19.26
C GLU A 263 15.67 3.14 -20.07
N LYS A 264 16.19 2.07 -20.62
CA LYS A 264 15.43 1.08 -21.40
C LYS A 264 14.42 0.30 -20.56
N THR A 265 14.75 -0.07 -19.34
CA THR A 265 13.88 -0.91 -18.46
C THR A 265 12.94 -0.10 -17.61
N SER A 266 13.31 1.13 -17.23
CA SER A 266 12.48 2.05 -16.46
C SER A 266 11.62 2.97 -17.33
N GLY A 267 11.87 2.99 -18.65
CA GLY A 267 11.17 3.88 -19.56
C GLY A 267 11.59 5.34 -19.42
N LEU A 268 12.80 5.61 -18.88
CA LEU A 268 13.33 6.98 -18.73
C LEU A 268 13.61 7.67 -20.06
N GLU A 269 13.72 6.93 -21.16
CA GLU A 269 13.62 7.52 -22.50
C GLU A 269 12.30 8.27 -22.69
N ASN A 270 11.30 7.92 -21.90
CA ASN A 270 10.05 8.63 -21.78
C ASN A 270 9.66 8.69 -20.29
N PRO A 271 9.84 9.85 -19.62
CA PRO A 271 9.49 10.05 -18.22
C PRO A 271 8.06 9.66 -17.89
N GLU A 272 7.14 9.85 -18.81
CA GLU A 272 5.72 9.52 -18.68
C GLU A 272 5.49 8.00 -18.63
N ARG A 273 6.28 7.23 -19.42
CA ARG A 273 6.28 5.76 -19.32
C ARG A 273 6.80 5.25 -17.98
N THR A 274 7.74 5.97 -17.38
CA THR A 274 8.27 5.60 -16.07
C THR A 274 7.22 5.82 -14.98
N LEU A 275 6.48 6.92 -15.05
CA LEU A 275 5.37 7.20 -14.15
C LEU A 275 4.28 6.13 -14.28
N ALA A 276 3.84 5.83 -15.49
CA ALA A 276 2.84 4.81 -15.77
C ALA A 276 3.27 3.41 -15.32
N ARG A 277 4.53 3.04 -15.55
CA ARG A 277 5.05 1.75 -15.09
C ARG A 277 5.14 1.67 -13.58
N TYR A 278 5.49 2.75 -12.92
CA TYR A 278 5.55 2.82 -11.48
C TYR A 278 4.13 2.74 -10.89
N ASP A 279 3.19 3.43 -11.48
CA ASP A 279 1.77 3.37 -11.11
C ASP A 279 1.18 1.98 -11.36
N LYS A 280 1.46 1.32 -12.48
CA LYS A 280 1.15 -0.09 -12.72
C LYS A 280 1.64 -1.00 -11.60
N PHE A 281 2.82 -0.74 -11.11
CA PHE A 281 3.44 -1.52 -10.06
C PHE A 281 2.77 -1.35 -8.72
N THR A 282 2.25 -0.18 -8.45
CA THR A 282 1.59 0.13 -7.19
C THR A 282 0.14 -0.32 -7.19
N PHE A 283 -0.52 -0.31 -8.34
CA PHE A 283 -1.95 -0.64 -8.50
C PHE A 283 -2.26 -2.09 -8.88
N GLY A 284 -1.25 -2.92 -9.13
CA GLY A 284 -1.50 -4.28 -9.62
C GLY A 284 -2.14 -4.34 -11.01
N ALA A 285 -2.22 -3.23 -11.73
CA ALA A 285 -2.77 -3.18 -13.07
C ALA A 285 -1.82 -3.83 -14.09
N SER A 286 -2.40 -4.44 -15.10
CA SER A 286 -1.74 -5.28 -16.11
C SER A 286 -0.68 -4.58 -16.97
N GLU A 287 0.02 -5.38 -17.74
CA GLU A 287 1.31 -5.22 -18.39
C GLU A 287 1.46 -4.13 -19.48
N GLU A 288 0.45 -3.33 -19.83
CA GLU A 288 0.48 -2.50 -21.06
C GLU A 288 0.01 -1.05 -20.89
N TYR A 289 0.23 -0.43 -19.76
CA TYR A 289 -0.10 1.00 -19.64
C TYR A 289 1.04 1.85 -20.21
N ASP A 290 0.82 2.43 -21.37
CA ASP A 290 1.72 3.33 -22.07
C ASP A 290 1.15 4.75 -22.01
N LEU A 291 1.50 5.52 -20.98
CA LEU A 291 1.10 6.93 -20.88
C LEU A 291 1.93 7.76 -21.88
N ARG A 292 1.26 8.35 -22.87
CA ARG A 292 1.82 9.36 -23.77
C ARG A 292 1.66 10.76 -23.15
N SER A 293 2.37 11.76 -23.64
CA SER A 293 2.41 13.09 -23.05
C SER A 293 1.05 13.79 -22.83
N GLY A 294 0.08 13.54 -23.70
CA GLY A 294 -1.29 14.04 -23.52
C GLY A 294 -2.15 13.30 -22.50
N GLU A 295 -1.72 12.13 -22.04
CA GLU A 295 -2.51 11.31 -21.12
C GLU A 295 -2.32 11.72 -19.66
N ARG A 296 -1.20 12.38 -19.33
CA ARG A 296 -0.92 12.90 -17.99
C ARG A 296 -1.92 13.99 -17.57
N ASP A 297 -2.20 14.92 -18.47
CA ASP A 297 -3.16 16.00 -18.20
C ASP A 297 -4.57 15.42 -18.09
N GLN A 298 -4.92 14.45 -18.93
CA GLN A 298 -6.19 13.76 -18.90
C GLN A 298 -6.36 12.98 -17.58
N ILE A 299 -5.34 12.24 -17.12
CA ILE A 299 -5.37 11.54 -15.83
C ILE A 299 -5.51 12.52 -14.67
N SER A 300 -4.83 13.66 -14.72
CA SER A 300 -4.94 14.69 -13.71
C SER A 300 -6.35 15.25 -13.63
N GLU A 301 -6.98 15.54 -14.78
CA GLU A 301 -8.37 16.02 -14.86
C GLU A 301 -9.38 14.96 -14.37
N GLU A 302 -9.15 13.71 -14.71
CA GLU A 302 -9.99 12.60 -14.26
C GLU A 302 -9.89 12.36 -12.76
N LEU A 303 -8.68 12.42 -12.19
CA LEU A 303 -8.46 12.36 -10.75
C LEU A 303 -9.11 13.53 -10.02
N ALA A 304 -9.06 14.75 -10.60
CA ALA A 304 -9.72 15.93 -10.05
C ALA A 304 -11.24 15.75 -9.98
N ARG A 305 -11.84 15.24 -11.05
CA ARG A 305 -13.28 14.94 -11.09
C ARG A 305 -13.66 13.90 -10.07
N PHE A 306 -12.91 12.80 -10.02
CA PHE A 306 -13.11 11.73 -9.06
C PHE A 306 -12.97 12.21 -7.62
N ALA A 307 -11.94 13.01 -7.34
CA ALA A 307 -11.75 13.60 -6.02
C ALA A 307 -12.93 14.48 -5.61
N ASN A 308 -13.54 15.26 -6.54
CA ASN A 308 -14.72 16.07 -6.27
C ASN A 308 -15.93 15.22 -5.85
N GLU A 309 -16.18 14.12 -6.56
CA GLU A 309 -17.31 13.23 -6.29
C GLU A 309 -17.14 12.52 -4.93
N PHE A 310 -15.97 11.95 -4.68
CA PHE A 310 -15.69 11.29 -3.40
C PHE A 310 -15.64 12.26 -2.22
N GLU A 311 -15.15 13.46 -2.43
CA GLU A 311 -15.10 14.50 -1.40
C GLU A 311 -16.51 14.86 -0.91
N THR A 312 -17.48 14.96 -1.82
CA THR A 312 -18.89 15.22 -1.46
C THR A 312 -19.47 14.09 -0.61
N VAL A 313 -19.26 12.84 -1.02
CA VAL A 313 -19.74 11.66 -0.27
C VAL A 313 -19.06 11.57 1.10
N TYR A 314 -17.76 11.79 1.13
CA TYR A 314 -16.95 11.74 2.34
C TYR A 314 -17.41 12.79 3.37
N ILE A 315 -17.56 14.05 2.93
CA ILE A 315 -18.02 15.14 3.79
C ILE A 315 -19.41 14.84 4.35
N LYS A 316 -20.34 14.38 3.51
CA LYS A 316 -21.69 14.01 3.95
C LYS A 316 -21.64 12.91 5.01
N SER A 317 -20.92 11.83 4.74
CA SER A 317 -20.76 10.72 5.70
C SER A 317 -20.15 11.18 7.02
N ALA A 318 -19.11 12.02 6.97
CA ALA A 318 -18.45 12.56 8.17
C ALA A 318 -19.38 13.45 9.00
N LEU A 319 -20.28 14.21 8.35
CA LEU A 319 -21.27 15.05 9.03
C LEU A 319 -22.39 14.24 9.70
N GLU A 320 -22.79 13.14 9.10
CA GLU A 320 -23.91 12.31 9.56
C GLU A 320 -23.45 11.23 10.56
N LYS A 321 -22.15 10.93 10.63
CA LYS A 321 -21.59 9.86 11.44
C LYS A 321 -22.09 9.83 12.88
N SER A 322 -21.96 10.94 13.60
CA SER A 322 -22.38 11.01 15.01
C SER A 322 -23.88 10.82 15.19
N GLU A 323 -24.69 11.29 14.24
CA GLU A 323 -26.13 11.12 14.27
C GLU A 323 -26.52 9.66 14.00
N GLN A 324 -25.90 9.03 13.01
CA GLN A 324 -26.11 7.62 12.69
C GLN A 324 -25.74 6.71 13.87
N ILE A 325 -24.65 7.00 14.58
CA ILE A 325 -24.26 6.31 15.81
C ILE A 325 -25.32 6.49 16.90
N ARG A 326 -25.80 7.73 17.12
CA ARG A 326 -26.86 8.00 18.12
C ARG A 326 -28.20 7.33 17.78
N MET A 327 -28.53 7.21 16.50
CA MET A 327 -29.74 6.48 16.06
C MET A 327 -29.69 4.99 16.41
N ARG A 328 -28.50 4.43 16.63
CA ARG A 328 -28.28 3.07 17.16
C ARG A 328 -28.29 3.01 18.69
N GLY A 329 -28.59 4.10 19.38
CA GLY A 329 -28.56 4.18 20.85
C GLY A 329 -27.15 4.26 21.44
N LEU A 330 -26.16 4.54 20.61
CA LEU A 330 -24.75 4.58 21.01
C LEU A 330 -24.26 6.00 21.24
N ASN A 331 -23.25 6.16 22.11
CA ASN A 331 -22.58 7.41 22.41
C ASN A 331 -21.31 7.56 21.55
N PRO A 332 -21.29 8.50 20.57
CA PRO A 332 -20.14 8.68 19.68
C PRO A 332 -18.86 9.07 20.42
N GLU A 333 -18.96 9.83 21.49
CA GLU A 333 -17.84 10.31 22.29
C GLU A 333 -17.17 9.14 23.03
N LYS A 334 -17.98 8.27 23.69
CA LYS A 334 -17.48 7.05 24.36
C LYS A 334 -16.83 6.09 23.35
N LEU A 335 -17.40 5.95 22.15
CA LEU A 335 -16.84 5.08 21.08
C LEU A 335 -15.47 5.58 20.59
N ALA A 336 -15.31 6.89 20.46
CA ALA A 336 -14.07 7.51 19.99
C ALA A 336 -12.96 7.56 21.05
N GLU A 337 -13.31 7.40 22.33
CA GLU A 337 -12.35 7.43 23.43
C GLU A 337 -11.44 6.20 23.42
N ALA A 338 -10.13 6.45 23.57
CA ALA A 338 -9.13 5.38 23.63
C ALA A 338 -9.06 4.78 25.04
N ASN A 339 -10.08 4.03 25.43
CA ASN A 339 -10.27 3.48 26.78
C ASN A 339 -10.11 1.95 26.85
N VAL A 340 -10.00 1.24 25.73
CA VAL A 340 -9.80 -0.22 25.73
C VAL A 340 -8.32 -0.52 25.93
N PRO A 341 -7.91 -1.11 27.08
CA PRO A 341 -6.52 -1.45 27.35
C PRO A 341 -5.94 -2.42 26.31
N ILE A 342 -4.66 -2.30 26.02
CA ILE A 342 -4.00 -3.14 25.01
C ILE A 342 -4.05 -4.64 25.33
N GLU A 343 -4.07 -5.00 26.61
CA GLU A 343 -4.22 -6.41 27.02
C GLU A 343 -5.60 -6.97 26.69
N THR A 344 -6.64 -6.13 26.78
CA THR A 344 -7.99 -6.50 26.34
C THR A 344 -8.05 -6.64 24.83
N VAL A 345 -7.40 -5.73 24.07
CA VAL A 345 -7.26 -5.83 22.62
C VAL A 345 -6.59 -7.14 22.24
N ARG A 346 -5.52 -7.51 22.94
CA ARG A 346 -4.80 -8.78 22.76
C ARG A 346 -5.73 -9.97 22.99
N ALA A 347 -6.46 -9.98 24.11
CA ALA A 347 -7.37 -11.07 24.45
C ALA A 347 -8.45 -11.29 23.36
N TYR A 348 -9.01 -10.21 22.81
CA TYR A 348 -9.98 -10.32 21.71
C TYR A 348 -9.32 -10.81 20.41
N ALA A 349 -8.10 -10.38 20.12
CA ALA A 349 -7.35 -10.88 18.97
C ALA A 349 -7.10 -12.39 19.10
N GLU A 350 -6.65 -12.86 20.25
CA GLU A 350 -6.41 -14.27 20.56
C GLU A 350 -7.70 -15.11 20.51
N GLU A 351 -8.83 -14.57 20.99
CA GLU A 351 -10.15 -15.19 20.87
C GLU A 351 -10.53 -15.44 19.40
N ILE A 352 -10.35 -14.43 18.53
CA ILE A 352 -10.62 -14.58 17.10
C ILE A 352 -9.66 -15.60 16.48
N LEU A 353 -8.36 -15.52 16.79
CA LEU A 353 -7.40 -16.49 16.28
C LEU A 353 -7.75 -17.92 16.69
N THR A 354 -8.20 -18.13 17.94
CA THR A 354 -8.68 -19.43 18.44
C THR A 354 -9.92 -19.89 17.67
N ALA A 355 -10.86 -18.99 17.41
CA ALA A 355 -12.07 -19.32 16.66
C ALA A 355 -11.78 -19.76 15.21
N TYR A 356 -10.64 -19.33 14.65
CA TYR A 356 -10.14 -19.77 13.35
C TYR A 356 -9.18 -20.97 13.43
N GLY A 357 -8.83 -21.48 14.64
CA GLY A 357 -7.83 -22.54 14.85
C GLY A 357 -6.39 -22.09 14.55
N LEU A 358 -6.10 -20.81 14.75
CA LEU A 358 -4.82 -20.16 14.42
C LEU A 358 -4.00 -19.73 15.65
N GLU A 359 -4.46 -20.01 16.85
CA GLU A 359 -3.86 -19.59 18.13
C GLU A 359 -2.41 -20.05 18.32
N ASN A 360 -2.04 -21.16 17.73
CA ASN A 360 -0.67 -21.70 17.78
C ASN A 360 0.20 -21.27 16.60
N GLN A 361 -0.35 -20.51 15.66
CA GLN A 361 0.33 -20.10 14.44
C GLN A 361 0.59 -18.59 14.39
N TRP A 362 -0.33 -17.79 14.92
CA TRP A 362 -0.28 -16.34 14.90
C TRP A 362 -0.13 -15.78 16.31
N GLN A 363 0.60 -14.67 16.41
CA GLN A 363 0.82 -13.98 17.68
C GLN A 363 0.46 -12.50 17.58
N PHE A 364 -0.18 -11.97 18.63
CA PHE A 364 -0.40 -10.55 18.78
C PHE A 364 0.78 -9.93 19.55
N VAL A 365 1.54 -9.05 18.88
CA VAL A 365 2.78 -8.46 19.41
C VAL A 365 2.60 -6.96 19.57
N THR A 366 3.02 -6.42 20.70
CA THR A 366 2.96 -4.99 20.97
C THR A 366 4.35 -4.40 21.20
N SER A 367 4.57 -3.18 20.73
CA SER A 367 5.82 -2.44 20.94
C SER A 367 5.59 -0.94 20.76
N ASP A 368 6.35 -0.13 21.48
CA ASP A 368 6.36 1.33 21.28
C ASP A 368 6.95 1.74 19.92
N ALA A 369 7.72 0.86 19.30
CA ALA A 369 8.22 1.05 17.94
C ALA A 369 7.12 0.96 16.88
N HIS A 370 6.03 0.24 17.17
CA HIS A 370 4.88 0.12 16.25
C HIS A 370 3.97 1.34 16.40
N LYS A 371 3.90 2.17 15.38
CA LYS A 371 3.01 3.35 15.36
C LYS A 371 1.64 3.06 14.79
N THR A 372 1.55 2.00 14.00
CA THR A 372 0.32 1.56 13.30
C THR A 372 0.13 0.07 13.50
N LEU A 373 -1.12 -0.34 13.43
CA LEU A 373 -1.46 -1.74 13.38
C LEU A 373 -1.03 -2.31 12.01
N SER A 374 -0.51 -3.52 11.99
CA SER A 374 -0.09 -4.19 10.75
C SER A 374 0.03 -5.70 10.94
N VAL A 375 -0.17 -6.44 9.84
CA VAL A 375 0.00 -7.89 9.80
C VAL A 375 1.31 -8.24 9.09
N ASN A 376 2.21 -8.91 9.80
CA ASN A 376 3.43 -9.48 9.24
C ASN A 376 3.20 -10.97 8.93
N VAL A 377 2.88 -11.25 7.68
CA VAL A 377 2.56 -12.61 7.23
C VAL A 377 3.73 -13.57 7.34
N LYS A 378 4.96 -13.09 7.12
CA LYS A 378 6.17 -13.92 7.18
C LYS A 378 6.44 -14.42 8.59
N GLU A 379 6.26 -13.57 9.58
CA GLU A 379 6.49 -13.87 10.98
C GLU A 379 5.23 -14.37 11.68
N LYS A 380 4.10 -14.37 10.96
CA LYS A 380 2.77 -14.67 11.49
C LYS A 380 2.47 -13.86 12.75
N THR A 381 2.72 -12.54 12.68
CA THR A 381 2.47 -11.62 13.80
C THR A 381 1.50 -10.50 13.41
N ILE A 382 0.65 -10.14 14.36
CA ILE A 382 -0.19 -8.94 14.33
C ILE A 382 0.50 -7.94 15.24
N GLN A 383 1.00 -6.86 14.64
CA GLN A 383 1.84 -5.87 15.34
C GLN A 383 1.02 -4.65 15.71
N SER A 384 1.06 -4.21 16.94
CA SER A 384 0.33 -3.04 17.46
C SER A 384 1.20 -2.18 18.38
N SER A 385 0.77 -0.93 18.60
CA SER A 385 1.37 -0.09 19.65
C SER A 385 0.92 -0.57 21.03
N ASN A 386 1.66 -0.17 22.09
CA ASN A 386 1.27 -0.43 23.50
C ASN A 386 0.13 0.47 24.00
N LYS A 387 -0.44 1.34 23.13
CA LYS A 387 -1.45 2.31 23.53
C LYS A 387 -2.85 1.70 23.56
N PRO A 388 -3.72 2.15 24.47
CA PRO A 388 -5.14 1.82 24.43
C PRO A 388 -5.78 2.18 23.07
N GLN A 389 -6.83 1.49 22.71
CA GLN A 389 -7.60 1.74 21.49
C GLN A 389 -9.02 2.22 21.82
N SER A 390 -9.65 2.95 20.90
CA SER A 390 -11.08 3.23 20.96
C SER A 390 -11.87 2.04 20.40
N ALA A 391 -13.09 1.84 20.85
CA ALA A 391 -13.98 0.79 20.31
C ALA A 391 -14.23 0.99 18.81
N GLU A 392 -14.33 2.23 18.37
CA GLU A 392 -14.49 2.61 16.96
C GLU A 392 -13.32 2.15 16.07
N LYS A 393 -12.11 2.01 16.62
CA LYS A 393 -10.95 1.46 15.90
C LYS A 393 -10.80 -0.04 16.14
N LEU A 394 -11.02 -0.47 17.37
CA LEU A 394 -10.84 -1.87 17.76
C LEU A 394 -11.68 -2.80 16.90
N ILE A 395 -12.98 -2.58 16.86
CA ILE A 395 -13.93 -3.51 16.24
C ILE A 395 -13.74 -3.59 14.73
N PRO A 396 -13.84 -2.48 13.95
CA PRO A 396 -13.76 -2.58 12.50
C PRO A 396 -12.32 -2.66 11.97
N ILE A 397 -11.35 -1.95 12.59
CA ILE A 397 -10.00 -1.88 12.03
C ILE A 397 -9.13 -3.01 12.59
N THR A 398 -9.01 -3.12 13.92
CA THR A 398 -8.11 -4.12 14.50
C THR A 398 -8.61 -5.53 14.30
N LEU A 399 -9.88 -5.78 14.62
CA LEU A 399 -10.43 -7.13 14.58
C LEU A 399 -10.92 -7.52 13.18
N ALA A 400 -11.75 -6.70 12.54
CA ALA A 400 -12.34 -7.09 11.25
C ALA A 400 -11.37 -6.88 10.07
N HIS A 401 -10.66 -5.74 9.98
CA HIS A 401 -9.77 -5.47 8.85
C HIS A 401 -8.46 -6.27 8.96
N GLU A 402 -7.73 -6.13 10.08
CA GLU A 402 -6.41 -6.74 10.19
C GLU A 402 -6.51 -8.25 10.42
N ILE A 403 -7.34 -8.72 11.36
CA ILE A 403 -7.40 -10.15 11.67
C ILE A 403 -8.32 -10.88 10.70
N GLU A 404 -9.61 -10.58 10.69
CA GLU A 404 -10.57 -11.30 9.83
C GLU A 404 -10.39 -10.98 8.34
N GLY A 405 -9.71 -9.88 8.00
CA GLY A 405 -9.27 -9.55 6.64
C GLY A 405 -7.91 -10.19 6.34
N HIS A 406 -6.83 -9.54 6.78
CA HIS A 406 -5.48 -9.88 6.32
C HIS A 406 -4.94 -11.21 6.84
N VAL A 407 -5.27 -11.65 8.08
CA VAL A 407 -4.83 -12.96 8.56
C VAL A 407 -5.55 -14.08 7.80
N VAL A 408 -6.88 -13.98 7.62
CA VAL A 408 -7.65 -14.98 6.85
C VAL A 408 -7.15 -15.05 5.41
N GLN A 409 -6.87 -13.91 4.78
CA GLN A 409 -6.27 -13.86 3.45
C GLN A 409 -4.89 -14.55 3.39
N ALA A 410 -4.06 -14.36 4.40
CA ALA A 410 -2.75 -14.99 4.47
C ALA A 410 -2.85 -16.50 4.59
N GLU A 411 -3.80 -17.00 5.37
CA GLU A 411 -4.04 -18.43 5.52
C GLU A 411 -4.61 -19.06 4.23
N ASN A 412 -5.50 -18.38 3.53
CA ASN A 412 -5.95 -18.83 2.21
C ASN A 412 -4.79 -18.88 1.19
N GLN A 413 -3.90 -17.88 1.22
CA GLN A 413 -2.68 -17.88 0.39
C GLN A 413 -1.78 -19.08 0.72
N ALA A 414 -1.60 -19.41 2.00
CA ALA A 414 -0.75 -20.51 2.44
C ALA A 414 -1.25 -21.90 1.99
N ARG A 415 -2.55 -22.02 1.67
CA ARG A 415 -3.14 -23.27 1.14
C ARG A 415 -2.83 -23.51 -0.34
N ILE A 416 -2.41 -22.47 -1.08
CA ILE A 416 -2.00 -22.62 -2.48
C ILE A 416 -0.68 -23.42 -2.51
N PRO A 417 -0.61 -24.56 -3.21
CA PRO A 417 0.53 -25.49 -3.13
C PRO A 417 1.79 -24.99 -3.86
N LEU A 418 1.75 -23.76 -4.41
CA LEU A 418 2.86 -23.18 -5.15
C LEU A 418 3.82 -22.46 -4.19
N GLN A 419 5.12 -22.76 -4.30
CA GLN A 419 6.18 -22.11 -3.50
C GLN A 419 6.20 -20.59 -3.68
N LEU A 420 5.86 -20.13 -4.87
CA LEU A 420 5.74 -18.70 -5.16
C LEU A 420 4.78 -17.99 -4.19
N PHE A 421 3.60 -18.58 -3.96
CA PHE A 421 2.59 -18.02 -3.05
C PHE A 421 3.01 -18.16 -1.58
N GLN A 422 3.64 -19.26 -1.22
CA GLN A 422 4.09 -19.51 0.15
C GLN A 422 5.21 -18.56 0.59
N SER A 423 6.05 -18.06 -0.35
CA SER A 423 7.23 -17.27 -0.02
C SER A 423 7.14 -15.80 -0.46
N LEU A 424 6.57 -15.50 -1.62
CA LEU A 424 6.65 -14.19 -2.26
C LEU A 424 5.30 -13.59 -2.67
N GLY A 425 4.26 -14.42 -2.71
CA GLY A 425 2.98 -14.09 -3.34
C GLY A 425 3.05 -14.05 -4.87
N GLY A 426 1.92 -14.24 -5.53
CA GLY A 426 1.80 -14.36 -7.00
C GLY A 426 1.91 -13.05 -7.78
N GLY A 427 2.33 -11.95 -7.15
CA GLY A 427 2.41 -10.64 -7.78
C GLY A 427 1.68 -9.55 -7.02
N ARG A 428 1.50 -8.41 -7.65
CA ARG A 428 0.89 -7.23 -7.05
C ARG A 428 -0.61 -7.38 -6.92
N SER A 429 -1.03 -7.78 -5.76
CA SER A 429 -2.44 -7.96 -5.42
C SER A 429 -2.84 -7.11 -4.24
N VAL A 430 -2.21 -5.94 -4.08
CA VAL A 430 -2.56 -5.04 -2.97
C VAL A 430 -4.02 -4.64 -3.05
N VAL A 431 -4.55 -4.43 -4.26
CA VAL A 431 -5.99 -4.12 -4.47
C VAL A 431 -6.87 -5.24 -3.89
N PHE A 432 -6.59 -6.50 -4.19
CA PHE A 432 -7.34 -7.64 -3.65
C PHE A 432 -7.21 -7.75 -2.14
N SER A 433 -6.00 -7.57 -1.62
CA SER A 433 -5.73 -7.63 -0.19
C SER A 433 -6.51 -6.56 0.57
N GLU A 434 -6.43 -5.30 0.12
CA GLU A 434 -7.17 -4.20 0.74
C GLU A 434 -8.68 -4.32 0.48
N CYS A 435 -9.09 -4.86 -0.68
CA CYS A 435 -10.50 -5.08 -1.02
C CYS A 435 -11.21 -5.94 0.01
N GLY A 436 -10.67 -7.09 0.36
CA GLY A 436 -11.26 -7.96 1.38
C GLY A 436 -11.26 -7.32 2.77
N ALA A 437 -10.14 -6.75 3.18
CA ALA A 437 -9.99 -6.16 4.51
C ALA A 437 -10.88 -4.92 4.70
N MET A 438 -10.93 -4.00 3.72
CA MET A 438 -11.76 -2.79 3.78
C MET A 438 -13.25 -3.13 3.78
N ASN A 439 -13.68 -4.10 2.98
CA ASN A 439 -15.10 -4.47 2.97
C ASN A 439 -15.54 -5.16 4.26
N ASN A 440 -14.65 -5.93 4.92
CA ASN A 440 -14.92 -6.40 6.28
C ASN A 440 -15.05 -5.26 7.26
N GLN A 441 -14.13 -4.30 7.20
CA GLN A 441 -14.18 -3.10 8.03
C GLN A 441 -15.49 -2.34 7.85
N ASP A 442 -15.90 -2.09 6.60
CA ASP A 442 -17.11 -1.32 6.29
C ASP A 442 -18.37 -2.07 6.71
N PHE A 443 -18.43 -3.38 6.44
CA PHE A 443 -19.54 -4.22 6.88
C PHE A 443 -19.68 -4.21 8.40
N VAL A 444 -18.59 -4.43 9.13
CA VAL A 444 -18.60 -4.44 10.60
C VAL A 444 -18.90 -3.05 11.18
N SER A 445 -18.39 -1.98 10.57
CA SER A 445 -18.73 -0.61 10.97
C SER A 445 -20.23 -0.33 10.80
N GLN A 446 -20.80 -0.76 9.68
CA GLN A 446 -22.23 -0.58 9.40
C GLN A 446 -23.10 -1.36 10.38
N GLU A 447 -22.75 -2.62 10.65
CA GLU A 447 -23.50 -3.46 11.57
C GLU A 447 -23.37 -2.99 13.03
N ALA A 448 -22.14 -2.67 13.48
CA ALA A 448 -21.88 -2.28 14.85
C ALA A 448 -22.34 -0.84 15.15
N PHE A 449 -22.05 0.10 14.27
CA PHE A 449 -22.18 1.53 14.56
C PHE A 449 -23.19 2.26 13.68
N GLY A 450 -23.70 1.61 12.62
CA GLY A 450 -24.68 2.20 11.69
C GLY A 450 -24.06 3.09 10.62
N PHE A 451 -22.73 3.11 10.47
CA PHE A 451 -22.09 3.89 9.42
C PHE A 451 -20.90 3.13 8.82
N ALA A 452 -20.58 3.44 7.56
CA ALA A 452 -19.33 3.06 6.91
C ALA A 452 -18.58 4.33 6.48
N SER A 453 -17.25 4.31 6.63
CA SER A 453 -16.43 5.45 6.22
C SER A 453 -16.05 5.30 4.75
N PRO A 454 -16.46 6.23 3.87
CA PRO A 454 -16.00 6.19 2.48
C PRO A 454 -14.49 6.43 2.42
N PRO A 455 -13.82 6.01 1.33
CA PRO A 455 -12.41 6.26 1.14
C PRO A 455 -12.07 7.75 1.23
N HIS A 456 -10.93 8.08 1.85
CA HIS A 456 -10.49 9.47 2.00
C HIS A 456 -10.06 10.10 0.67
N PRO A 457 -10.71 11.16 0.19
CA PRO A 457 -10.39 11.80 -1.09
C PRO A 457 -9.09 12.63 -1.04
N HIS A 458 -8.64 13.01 0.15
CA HIS A 458 -7.55 13.98 0.35
C HIS A 458 -6.23 13.51 -0.28
N TYR A 459 -5.98 12.20 -0.27
CA TYR A 459 -4.79 11.62 -0.87
C TYR A 459 -4.81 11.74 -2.40
N ILE A 460 -5.99 11.64 -3.02
CA ILE A 460 -6.15 11.82 -4.46
C ILE A 460 -5.82 13.26 -4.84
N ARG A 461 -6.25 14.25 -4.04
CA ARG A 461 -5.92 15.65 -4.25
C ARG A 461 -4.41 15.90 -4.22
N ALA A 462 -3.73 15.28 -3.25
CA ALA A 462 -2.28 15.37 -3.19
C ALA A 462 -1.61 14.71 -4.40
N MET A 463 -2.13 13.57 -4.87
CA MET A 463 -1.61 12.86 -6.04
C MET A 463 -1.86 13.64 -7.34
N GLU A 464 -3.08 14.16 -7.53
CA GLU A 464 -3.42 15.08 -8.63
C GLU A 464 -2.41 16.24 -8.70
N ARG A 465 -2.16 16.89 -7.56
CA ARG A 465 -1.20 18.00 -7.49
C ARG A 465 0.23 17.55 -7.83
N LYS A 466 0.63 16.36 -7.40
CA LYS A 466 1.94 15.77 -7.74
C LYS A 466 2.07 15.53 -9.24
N LEU A 467 1.05 14.95 -9.86
CA LEU A 467 1.02 14.70 -11.31
C LEU A 467 1.05 16.00 -12.12
N ALA A 468 0.41 17.07 -11.60
CA ALA A 468 0.49 18.41 -12.17
C ALA A 468 1.84 19.12 -11.95
N GLY A 469 2.86 18.44 -11.42
CA GLY A 469 4.21 18.97 -11.19
C GLY A 469 4.39 19.69 -9.86
N GLY A 470 3.46 19.54 -8.91
CA GLY A 470 3.58 20.11 -7.57
C GLY A 470 4.70 19.45 -6.76
N ASP A 471 5.38 20.25 -5.94
CA ASP A 471 6.34 19.77 -4.98
C ASP A 471 5.67 19.15 -3.73
N TYR A 472 6.47 18.72 -2.77
CA TYR A 472 5.98 18.13 -1.54
C TYR A 472 5.05 19.07 -0.77
N LEU A 473 5.38 20.34 -0.65
CA LEU A 473 4.59 21.33 0.11
C LEU A 473 3.27 21.66 -0.61
N ASP A 474 3.30 21.73 -1.92
CA ASP A 474 2.09 21.85 -2.75
C ASP A 474 1.14 20.65 -2.53
N CYS A 475 1.68 19.44 -2.47
CA CYS A 475 0.89 18.23 -2.23
C CYS A 475 0.35 18.19 -0.78
N VAL A 476 1.14 18.63 0.21
CA VAL A 476 0.66 18.80 1.60
C VAL A 476 -0.50 19.78 1.65
N LYS A 477 -0.38 20.92 0.94
CA LYS A 477 -1.46 21.90 0.88
C LYS A 477 -2.72 21.33 0.24
N ALA A 478 -2.60 20.65 -0.89
CA ALA A 478 -3.74 20.04 -1.58
C ALA A 478 -4.47 19.00 -0.72
N PHE A 479 -3.73 18.15 0.01
CA PHE A 479 -4.30 17.22 0.97
C PHE A 479 -5.03 17.96 2.10
N TYR A 480 -4.36 18.93 2.70
CA TYR A 480 -4.87 19.69 3.83
C TYR A 480 -6.12 20.51 3.47
N ASP A 481 -6.09 21.25 2.36
CA ASP A 481 -7.22 22.05 1.88
C ASP A 481 -8.46 21.18 1.63
N SER A 482 -8.28 19.97 1.10
CA SER A 482 -9.37 19.00 0.94
C SER A 482 -9.95 18.56 2.29
N SER A 483 -9.10 18.27 3.28
CA SER A 483 -9.56 17.87 4.61
C SER A 483 -10.17 19.05 5.41
N LEU A 484 -9.71 20.27 5.16
CA LEU A 484 -10.23 21.47 5.82
C LEU A 484 -11.68 21.78 5.45
N LYS A 485 -12.14 21.39 4.25
CA LYS A 485 -13.54 21.61 3.82
C LYS A 485 -14.55 20.99 4.78
N GLU A 486 -14.30 19.75 5.20
CA GLU A 486 -15.14 19.05 6.18
C GLU A 486 -15.17 19.78 7.53
N VAL A 487 -13.99 20.19 8.01
CA VAL A 487 -13.85 20.86 9.32
C VAL A 487 -14.53 22.23 9.32
N LYS A 488 -14.37 22.99 8.23
CA LYS A 488 -15.07 24.29 8.04
C LYS A 488 -16.59 24.10 8.07
N LEU A 489 -17.09 23.11 7.33
CA LEU A 489 -18.53 22.86 7.27
C LEU A 489 -19.10 22.39 8.62
N LYS A 490 -18.37 21.56 9.38
CA LYS A 490 -18.76 21.20 10.76
C LYS A 490 -18.85 22.44 11.66
N ARG A 491 -17.92 23.39 11.54
CA ARG A 491 -17.95 24.65 12.29
C ARG A 491 -19.13 25.52 11.88
N GLU A 492 -19.37 25.72 10.59
CA GLU A 492 -20.51 26.47 10.04
C GLU A 492 -21.87 25.93 10.50
N LEU A 493 -21.96 24.60 10.63
CA LEU A 493 -23.16 23.92 11.14
C LEU A 493 -23.26 23.90 12.67
N GLY A 494 -22.35 24.58 13.38
CA GLY A 494 -22.31 24.62 14.84
C GLY A 494 -21.97 23.28 15.51
N LYS A 495 -21.40 22.31 14.75
CA LYS A 495 -21.00 21.00 15.27
C LYS A 495 -19.63 21.00 15.92
N LEU A 496 -18.83 22.06 15.75
CA LEU A 496 -17.52 22.26 16.37
C LEU A 496 -17.46 23.62 17.07
N SER A 497 -16.92 23.62 18.30
CA SER A 497 -16.49 24.85 18.96
C SER A 497 -15.22 25.39 18.30
N ASP A 498 -14.88 26.65 18.53
CA ASP A 498 -13.65 27.25 17.98
C ASP A 498 -12.38 26.50 18.43
N GLU A 499 -12.34 26.05 19.68
CA GLU A 499 -11.22 25.26 20.21
C GLU A 499 -11.14 23.88 19.52
N ALA A 500 -12.27 23.20 19.33
CA ALA A 500 -12.33 21.93 18.62
C ALA A 500 -11.95 22.08 17.14
N PHE A 501 -12.36 23.17 16.51
CA PHE A 501 -11.99 23.51 15.14
C PHE A 501 -10.47 23.66 15.01
N GLU A 502 -9.82 24.46 15.87
CA GLU A 502 -8.36 24.61 15.84
C GLU A 502 -7.63 23.27 16.05
N LYS A 503 -8.13 22.45 16.96
CA LYS A 503 -7.57 21.11 17.24
C LYS A 503 -7.70 20.17 16.04
N GLU A 504 -8.87 20.15 15.36
CA GLU A 504 -9.07 19.35 14.16
C GLU A 504 -8.21 19.84 12.98
N CYS A 505 -8.10 21.14 12.79
CA CYS A 505 -7.21 21.74 11.78
C CYS A 505 -5.75 21.30 12.01
N ALA A 506 -5.27 21.37 13.26
CA ALA A 506 -3.92 20.95 13.59
C ALA A 506 -3.71 19.44 13.38
N ALA A 507 -4.69 18.61 13.72
CA ALA A 507 -4.65 17.16 13.50
C ALA A 507 -4.60 16.82 12.00
N ASN A 508 -5.44 17.47 11.19
CA ASN A 508 -5.46 17.29 9.73
C ASN A 508 -4.18 17.76 9.06
N LEU A 509 -3.58 18.87 9.55
CA LEU A 509 -2.27 19.30 9.05
C LEU A 509 -1.18 18.27 9.34
N LYS A 510 -1.16 17.71 10.54
CA LYS A 510 -0.21 16.64 10.89
C LYS A 510 -0.43 15.40 10.02
N LEU A 511 -1.67 15.04 9.77
CA LEU A 511 -2.03 13.93 8.89
C LEU A 511 -1.58 14.20 7.44
N ALA A 512 -1.81 15.40 6.91
CA ALA A 512 -1.39 15.80 5.57
C ALA A 512 0.13 15.67 5.39
N ILE A 513 0.93 16.19 6.34
CA ILE A 513 2.39 16.06 6.34
C ILE A 513 2.82 14.59 6.29
N ASN A 514 2.22 13.75 7.12
CA ASN A 514 2.60 12.34 7.23
C ASN A 514 2.18 11.50 6.02
N ARG A 515 0.97 11.73 5.51
CA ARG A 515 0.42 10.95 4.39
C ARG A 515 1.03 11.34 3.06
N THR A 516 1.22 12.64 2.82
CA THR A 516 1.82 13.14 1.56
C THR A 516 3.26 12.61 1.36
N LYS A 517 4.02 12.35 2.43
CA LYS A 517 5.34 11.73 2.30
C LYS A 517 5.34 10.40 1.53
N ARG A 518 4.23 9.68 1.56
CA ARG A 518 4.10 8.39 0.86
C ARG A 518 4.14 8.57 -0.66
N LEU A 519 3.63 9.69 -1.20
CA LEU A 519 3.71 10.00 -2.64
C LEU A 519 5.17 10.09 -3.13
N PHE A 520 6.07 10.46 -2.22
CA PHE A 520 7.49 10.65 -2.48
C PHE A 520 8.35 9.49 -1.93
N ALA A 521 7.73 8.40 -1.53
CA ALA A 521 8.47 7.19 -1.14
C ALA A 521 9.18 6.56 -2.35
N SER A 522 10.05 5.60 -2.11
CA SER A 522 10.75 4.85 -3.17
C SER A 522 11.67 5.68 -4.06
N GLY A 523 12.27 6.75 -3.53
CA GLY A 523 13.27 7.55 -4.23
C GLY A 523 12.74 8.72 -5.03
N ALA A 524 11.41 8.94 -5.06
CA ALA A 524 10.86 10.15 -5.65
C ALA A 524 11.48 11.40 -5.02
N SER A 525 11.91 12.36 -5.85
CA SER A 525 12.40 13.64 -5.36
C SER A 525 11.29 14.40 -4.64
N LEU A 526 11.66 15.14 -3.60
CA LEU A 526 10.75 16.06 -2.91
C LEU A 526 10.58 17.39 -3.66
N THR A 527 11.34 17.61 -4.72
CA THR A 527 11.26 18.78 -5.60
C THR A 527 10.56 18.43 -6.90
N SER A 528 9.97 19.44 -7.55
CA SER A 528 9.25 19.29 -8.82
C SER A 528 10.13 18.84 -9.99
N GLU A 529 11.45 19.04 -9.91
CA GLU A 529 12.40 18.79 -11.00
C GLU A 529 12.48 17.32 -11.41
N THR A 530 12.13 16.38 -10.51
CA THR A 530 12.16 14.95 -10.79
C THR A 530 10.80 14.30 -10.51
N GLY A 531 9.72 14.91 -11.00
CA GLY A 531 8.34 14.44 -10.83
C GLY A 531 8.02 13.03 -11.35
N LEU A 532 9.03 12.27 -11.75
CA LEU A 532 8.95 11.02 -12.48
C LEU A 532 8.49 9.82 -11.63
N LEU A 533 8.73 9.85 -10.32
CA LEU A 533 8.40 8.73 -9.45
C LEU A 533 7.35 9.15 -8.42
N THR A 534 6.15 8.65 -8.57
CA THR A 534 5.04 8.85 -7.62
C THR A 534 4.65 7.52 -7.03
N ASN A 535 4.56 7.43 -5.70
CA ASN A 535 4.02 6.26 -5.05
C ASN A 535 2.50 6.42 -4.93
N SER A 536 1.77 5.72 -5.77
CA SER A 536 0.31 5.75 -5.85
C SER A 536 -0.37 4.66 -5.00
N LYS A 537 0.38 3.99 -4.10
CA LYS A 537 -0.14 2.84 -3.32
C LYS A 537 -1.51 3.12 -2.67
N ASP A 538 -1.72 4.32 -2.13
CA ASP A 538 -2.94 4.61 -1.37
C ASP A 538 -4.19 4.80 -2.26
N THR A 539 -4.06 4.84 -3.61
CA THR A 539 -5.22 4.81 -4.51
C THR A 539 -5.88 3.44 -4.57
N VAL A 540 -5.18 2.39 -4.13
CA VAL A 540 -5.77 1.05 -4.04
C VAL A 540 -7.06 1.03 -3.21
N TYR A 541 -7.18 1.94 -2.21
CA TYR A 541 -8.39 2.08 -1.41
C TYR A 541 -9.62 2.55 -2.20
N LEU A 542 -9.42 3.11 -3.37
CA LEU A 542 -10.49 3.54 -4.27
C LEU A 542 -10.79 2.47 -5.32
N GLU A 543 -9.76 1.87 -5.88
CA GLU A 543 -9.89 0.80 -6.87
C GLU A 543 -10.62 -0.42 -6.27
N GLN A 544 -10.33 -0.73 -5.01
CA GLN A 544 -10.94 -1.86 -4.33
C GLN A 544 -12.47 -1.73 -4.20
N VAL A 545 -13.01 -0.53 -4.06
CA VAL A 545 -14.46 -0.32 -3.99
C VAL A 545 -15.14 -0.80 -5.26
N LYS A 546 -14.57 -0.44 -6.41
CA LYS A 546 -15.10 -0.84 -7.72
C LYS A 546 -15.00 -2.35 -7.93
N LEU A 547 -13.81 -2.91 -7.66
CA LEU A 547 -13.57 -4.34 -7.80
C LEU A 547 -14.57 -5.15 -6.95
N TYR A 548 -14.76 -4.75 -5.68
CA TYR A 548 -15.68 -5.45 -4.79
C TYR A 548 -17.12 -5.39 -5.28
N GLN A 549 -17.57 -4.22 -5.73
CA GLN A 549 -18.92 -4.05 -6.25
C GLN A 549 -19.17 -4.92 -7.48
N GLU A 550 -18.20 -5.02 -8.39
CA GLU A 550 -18.30 -5.88 -9.56
C GLU A 550 -18.32 -7.38 -9.16
N LEU A 551 -17.45 -7.80 -8.27
CA LEU A 551 -17.45 -9.18 -7.76
C LEU A 551 -18.76 -9.52 -7.03
N LYS A 552 -19.29 -8.60 -6.24
CA LYS A 552 -20.54 -8.78 -5.48
C LYS A 552 -21.75 -8.97 -6.39
N LYS A 553 -21.82 -8.30 -7.55
CA LYS A 553 -22.91 -8.50 -8.54
C LYS A 553 -23.02 -9.95 -8.99
N HIS A 554 -21.93 -10.69 -8.93
CA HIS A 554 -21.82 -12.08 -9.36
C HIS A 554 -21.67 -13.08 -8.20
N ASN A 555 -21.81 -12.64 -6.93
CA ASN A 555 -21.59 -13.43 -5.71
C ASN A 555 -20.17 -14.04 -5.62
N LEU A 556 -19.18 -13.29 -6.09
CA LEU A 556 -17.77 -13.70 -6.19
C LEU A 556 -16.86 -13.02 -5.15
N GLU A 557 -17.42 -12.32 -4.17
CA GLU A 557 -16.66 -11.56 -3.18
C GLU A 557 -15.73 -12.42 -2.31
N LYS A 558 -15.94 -13.74 -2.23
CA LYS A 558 -15.03 -14.63 -1.50
C LYS A 558 -13.60 -14.61 -2.06
N TYR A 559 -13.44 -14.31 -3.35
CA TYR A 559 -12.14 -14.37 -4.01
C TYR A 559 -11.20 -13.24 -3.60
N VAL A 560 -11.70 -12.13 -3.04
CA VAL A 560 -10.84 -11.08 -2.48
C VAL A 560 -10.11 -11.54 -1.20
N PHE A 561 -10.48 -12.69 -0.65
CA PHE A 561 -9.79 -13.29 0.49
C PHE A 561 -8.63 -14.21 0.10
N VAL A 562 -8.21 -14.21 -1.17
CA VAL A 562 -6.99 -14.89 -1.62
C VAL A 562 -5.88 -13.87 -1.81
N ARG A 563 -5.03 -13.72 -0.81
CA ARG A 563 -3.89 -12.80 -0.85
C ARG A 563 -2.89 -13.22 -1.92
N GLY A 564 -2.21 -12.25 -2.54
CA GLY A 564 -1.16 -12.52 -3.52
C GLY A 564 -1.69 -12.86 -4.91
N ALA A 565 -3.00 -12.79 -5.15
CA ALA A 565 -3.62 -13.05 -6.43
C ALA A 565 -4.34 -11.81 -6.98
N ASN A 566 -4.50 -11.74 -8.27
CA ASN A 566 -5.43 -10.88 -9.00
C ASN A 566 -6.40 -11.77 -9.80
N LEU A 567 -7.37 -11.21 -10.50
CA LEU A 567 -8.37 -11.98 -11.25
C LEU A 567 -7.73 -13.00 -12.21
N LYS A 568 -6.76 -12.57 -13.01
CA LYS A 568 -6.04 -13.43 -13.97
C LYS A 568 -5.32 -14.58 -13.26
N THR A 569 -4.67 -14.28 -12.15
CA THR A 569 -3.98 -15.28 -11.33
C THR A 569 -4.96 -16.27 -10.70
N LEU A 570 -6.09 -15.78 -10.17
CA LEU A 570 -7.14 -16.64 -9.62
C LEU A 570 -7.70 -17.60 -10.66
N LEU A 571 -8.03 -17.08 -11.85
CA LEU A 571 -8.51 -17.90 -12.97
C LEU A 571 -7.51 -19.01 -13.30
N PHE A 572 -6.23 -18.68 -13.44
CA PHE A 572 -5.19 -19.67 -13.69
C PHE A 572 -5.10 -20.74 -12.58
N LEU A 573 -5.12 -20.31 -11.31
CA LEU A 573 -5.06 -21.24 -10.18
C LEU A 573 -6.26 -22.20 -10.14
N MET A 574 -7.44 -21.70 -10.49
CA MET A 574 -8.66 -22.50 -10.54
C MET A 574 -8.68 -23.43 -11.75
N GLU A 575 -8.31 -22.92 -12.95
CA GLU A 575 -8.17 -23.73 -14.16
C GLU A 575 -7.22 -24.89 -13.94
N SER A 576 -6.07 -24.63 -13.32
CA SER A 576 -5.03 -25.64 -13.05
C SER A 576 -5.34 -26.55 -11.86
N GLY A 577 -6.43 -26.28 -11.13
CA GLY A 577 -6.79 -27.00 -9.92
C GLY A 577 -5.84 -26.78 -8.74
N PHE A 578 -4.98 -25.75 -8.78
CA PHE A 578 -4.12 -25.36 -7.65
C PHE A 578 -4.87 -24.60 -6.56
N LEU A 579 -6.04 -24.05 -6.87
CA LEU A 579 -6.96 -23.45 -5.93
C LEU A 579 -8.36 -24.04 -6.13
N ASN A 580 -8.91 -24.62 -5.06
CA ASN A 580 -10.31 -25.01 -5.05
C ASN A 580 -11.14 -23.87 -4.40
N PRO A 581 -12.19 -23.37 -5.08
CA PRO A 581 -13.06 -22.34 -4.52
C PRO A 581 -13.65 -22.67 -3.15
N ASP A 582 -13.90 -23.96 -2.87
CA ASP A 582 -14.48 -24.40 -1.61
C ASP A 582 -13.51 -24.34 -0.43
N ASP A 583 -12.19 -24.29 -0.71
CA ASP A 583 -11.15 -24.19 0.30
C ASP A 583 -10.91 -22.74 0.75
N ILE A 584 -11.53 -21.74 0.08
CA ILE A 584 -11.38 -20.33 0.43
C ILE A 584 -12.19 -20.03 1.70
N GLN A 585 -11.47 -19.78 2.78
CA GLN A 585 -12.06 -19.38 4.04
C GLN A 585 -12.58 -17.94 3.95
N LYS A 586 -13.83 -17.74 4.36
CA LYS A 586 -14.46 -16.42 4.46
C LYS A 586 -14.36 -15.91 5.90
N PRO A 587 -14.42 -14.59 6.10
CA PRO A 587 -14.59 -14.01 7.43
C PRO A 587 -15.87 -14.53 8.10
N ALA A 588 -15.77 -14.86 9.38
CA ALA A 588 -16.91 -15.32 10.18
C ALA A 588 -17.47 -14.23 11.10
N PHE A 589 -16.90 -13.01 10.98
CA PHE A 589 -17.32 -11.81 11.72
C PHE A 589 -17.40 -12.02 13.25
N HIS A 590 -16.37 -12.68 13.80
CA HIS A 590 -16.22 -12.85 15.25
C HIS A 590 -16.08 -11.50 15.96
N SER A 591 -15.56 -10.48 15.27
CA SER A 591 -15.53 -9.10 15.73
C SER A 591 -16.91 -8.55 16.11
N LEU A 592 -17.98 -8.91 15.38
CA LEU A 592 -19.35 -8.55 15.75
C LEU A 592 -19.83 -9.29 17.00
N LYS A 593 -19.42 -10.53 17.24
CA LYS A 593 -19.75 -11.25 18.48
C LYS A 593 -19.07 -10.60 19.69
N ILE A 594 -17.85 -10.12 19.51
CA ILE A 594 -17.15 -9.34 20.55
C ILE A 594 -17.88 -8.03 20.79
N TRP A 595 -18.27 -7.32 19.72
CA TRP A 595 -19.05 -6.08 19.81
C TRP A 595 -20.34 -6.27 20.62
N GLU A 596 -21.11 -7.30 20.33
CA GLU A 596 -22.37 -7.59 21.05
C GLU A 596 -22.18 -7.75 22.57
N ARG A 597 -21.00 -8.17 23.04
CA ARG A 597 -20.71 -8.33 24.47
C ARG A 597 -20.31 -7.03 25.15
N ILE A 598 -19.76 -6.06 24.41
CA ILE A 598 -19.22 -4.83 24.99
C ILE A 598 -20.04 -3.59 24.65
N LYS A 599 -20.99 -3.67 23.75
CA LYS A 599 -21.74 -2.51 23.23
C LYS A 599 -22.49 -1.74 24.33
N ASP A 600 -22.91 -2.39 25.41
CA ASP A 600 -23.67 -1.76 26.49
C ASP A 600 -22.82 -0.70 27.23
N ASP A 601 -21.50 -0.83 27.24
CA ASP A 601 -20.58 0.16 27.80
C ASP A 601 -20.57 1.47 26.99
N TYR A 602 -21.06 1.42 25.75
CA TYR A 602 -21.04 2.52 24.78
C TYR A 602 -22.43 3.07 24.46
N THR A 603 -23.46 2.70 25.21
CA THR A 603 -24.81 3.25 25.05
C THR A 603 -24.89 4.70 25.52
N LEU A 604 -25.89 5.41 25.01
CA LEU A 604 -26.27 6.72 25.51
C LEU A 604 -26.69 6.58 26.98
N ASP A 605 -26.27 7.52 27.82
CA ASP A 605 -26.76 7.60 29.18
C ASP A 605 -28.27 7.93 29.12
N THR A 606 -29.12 7.04 29.62
CA THR A 606 -30.59 7.19 29.68
C THR A 606 -31.01 8.26 30.67
#